data_c463927dbf4f0eff4008b37d8719ea58
#
_entry.id   c463927dbf4f0eff4008b37d8719ea58
#
_cell.length_a   1.000
_cell.length_b   1.000
_cell.length_c   1.000
_cell.angle_alpha   90.00
_cell.angle_beta   90.00
_cell.angle_gamma   90.00
#
_symmetry.space_group_name_H-M   'P 1'
#
loop_
_entity.id
_entity.type
_entity.pdbx_description
1 polymer ?
#
loop_
_entity_poly.entity_id
_entity_poly.type
_entity_poly.pdbx_seq_one_letter_code
_entity_poly.pdbx_strand_id
1 'polypeptide(L)'
;MKVLIVDDDENLSAVFETALQKAGLETVFALNGKSGIDKAKSERPDLILLDQVLPDISGNEVLRTLKMDSHTQRIPVIILSNFSQEELVKEAINNGAMDYIFKYQVEPQDLVSKVKQALKI
;
A
#
# COMPACT_ATOMS: atom_id res chain seq x y z
N MET A 1 9.80 0.88 12.13
CA MET A 1 9.25 0.13 10.98
C MET A 1 9.01 1.04 9.79
N LYS A 2 9.12 0.51 8.60
CA LYS A 2 9.09 1.25 7.35
C LYS A 2 7.85 0.90 6.54
N VAL A 3 7.14 1.92 6.03
CA VAL A 3 5.96 1.76 5.17
C VAL A 3 6.29 2.33 3.79
N LEU A 4 6.08 1.53 2.75
CA LEU A 4 6.19 1.98 1.36
C LEU A 4 4.81 2.39 0.87
N ILE A 5 4.69 3.60 0.35
CA ILE A 5 3.45 4.12 -0.23
C ILE A 5 3.62 4.18 -1.75
N VAL A 6 2.81 3.41 -2.47
CA VAL A 6 2.82 3.38 -3.94
C VAL A 6 1.55 4.05 -4.43
N ASP A 7 1.68 5.31 -4.88
CA ASP A 7 0.54 6.14 -5.26
C ASP A 7 1.04 7.30 -6.12
N ASP A 8 0.30 7.63 -7.17
CA ASP A 8 0.63 8.77 -8.03
C ASP A 8 -0.02 10.09 -7.57
N ASP A 9 -0.93 10.04 -6.58
CA ASP A 9 -1.54 11.22 -5.97
C ASP A 9 -0.66 11.72 -4.82
N GLU A 10 0.25 12.63 -5.13
CA GLU A 10 1.21 13.15 -4.15
C GLU A 10 0.54 13.92 -3.01
N ASN A 11 -0.56 14.61 -3.27
CA ASN A 11 -1.23 15.43 -2.25
C ASN A 11 -1.86 14.58 -1.16
N LEU A 12 -2.62 13.56 -1.55
CA LEU A 12 -3.25 12.67 -0.58
C LEU A 12 -2.22 11.81 0.13
N SER A 13 -1.23 11.33 -0.61
CA SER A 13 -0.14 10.52 -0.03
C SER A 13 0.65 11.31 1.00
N ALA A 14 0.87 12.61 0.78
CA ALA A 14 1.56 13.46 1.75
C ALA A 14 0.80 13.54 3.08
N VAL A 15 -0.54 13.56 3.04
CA VAL A 15 -1.36 13.56 4.26
C VAL A 15 -1.16 12.26 5.04
N PHE A 16 -1.22 11.13 4.37
CA PHE A 16 -1.01 9.83 5.01
C PHE A 16 0.43 9.66 5.51
N GLU A 17 1.40 10.09 4.70
CA GLU A 17 2.82 10.06 5.06
C GLU A 17 3.07 10.84 6.35
N THR A 18 2.52 12.06 6.44
CA THR A 18 2.68 12.90 7.63
C THR A 18 2.10 12.20 8.87
N ALA A 19 0.92 11.60 8.74
CA ALA A 19 0.28 10.91 9.86
C ALA A 19 1.11 9.70 10.31
N LEU A 20 1.64 8.93 9.36
CA LEU A 20 2.47 7.76 9.67
C LEU A 20 3.78 8.17 10.34
N GLN A 21 4.42 9.23 9.85
CA GLN A 21 5.67 9.74 10.45
C GLN A 21 5.44 10.24 11.86
N LYS A 22 4.34 10.93 12.13
CA LYS A 22 3.98 11.37 13.48
C LYS A 22 3.74 10.19 14.42
N ALA A 23 3.33 9.06 13.89
CA ALA A 23 3.14 7.83 14.66
C ALA A 23 4.43 7.03 14.86
N GLY A 24 5.58 7.55 14.40
CA GLY A 24 6.88 6.91 14.60
C GLY A 24 7.29 5.94 13.50
N LEU A 25 6.60 5.94 12.35
CA LEU A 25 6.91 5.06 11.24
C LEU A 25 7.75 5.79 10.18
N GLU A 26 8.73 5.10 9.61
CA GLU A 26 9.43 5.60 8.44
C GLU A 26 8.56 5.41 7.21
N THR A 27 8.66 6.33 6.24
CA THR A 27 7.93 6.23 4.99
C THR A 27 8.87 6.32 3.80
N VAL A 28 8.56 5.52 2.77
CA VAL A 28 9.22 5.57 1.46
C VAL A 28 8.10 5.69 0.43
N PHE A 29 8.37 6.34 -0.68
CA PHE A 29 7.35 6.73 -1.64
C PHE A 29 7.72 6.28 -3.06
N ALA A 30 6.73 5.77 -3.80
CA ALA A 30 6.87 5.43 -5.21
C ALA A 30 5.65 5.97 -5.98
N LEU A 31 5.88 6.55 -7.16
CA LEU A 31 4.84 7.22 -7.96
C LEU A 31 4.17 6.32 -8.99
N ASN A 32 4.67 5.12 -9.18
CA ASN A 32 4.11 4.18 -10.16
C ASN A 32 4.38 2.73 -9.72
N GLY A 33 3.79 1.79 -10.45
CA GLY A 33 3.85 0.39 -10.08
C GLY A 33 5.25 -0.21 -10.18
N LYS A 34 5.96 0.09 -11.26
CA LYS A 34 7.32 -0.45 -11.46
C LYS A 34 8.28 0.05 -10.39
N SER A 35 8.24 1.35 -10.10
CA SER A 35 9.03 1.95 -9.04
C SER A 35 8.66 1.34 -7.68
N GLY A 36 7.37 1.08 -7.45
CA GLY A 36 6.90 0.43 -6.24
C GLY A 36 7.48 -0.97 -6.05
N ILE A 37 7.49 -1.76 -7.11
CA ILE A 37 8.09 -3.11 -7.09
C ILE A 37 9.59 -3.02 -6.78
N ASP A 38 10.30 -2.12 -7.46
CA ASP A 38 11.74 -1.94 -7.25
C ASP A 38 12.05 -1.53 -5.82
N LYS A 39 11.29 -0.58 -5.28
CA LYS A 39 11.49 -0.11 -3.90
C LYS A 39 11.10 -1.16 -2.86
N ALA A 40 10.10 -1.98 -3.15
CA ALA A 40 9.77 -3.09 -2.27
C ALA A 40 10.95 -4.05 -2.11
N LYS A 41 11.70 -4.27 -3.19
CA LYS A 41 12.89 -5.12 -3.15
C LYS A 41 14.07 -4.45 -2.48
N SER A 42 14.33 -3.18 -2.81
CA SER A 42 15.53 -2.48 -2.33
C SER A 42 15.38 -1.94 -0.91
N GLU A 43 14.22 -1.44 -0.54
CA GLU A 43 13.97 -0.81 0.75
C GLU A 43 13.49 -1.78 1.82
N ARG A 44 13.00 -2.94 1.43
CA ARG A 44 12.48 -3.99 2.33
C ARG A 44 11.50 -3.43 3.36
N PRO A 45 10.40 -2.80 2.92
CA PRO A 45 9.44 -2.23 3.84
C PRO A 45 8.75 -3.31 4.67
N ASP A 46 8.24 -2.92 5.82
CA ASP A 46 7.48 -3.81 6.69
C ASP A 46 6.02 -3.91 6.26
N LEU A 47 5.54 -2.94 5.48
CA LEU A 47 4.18 -2.90 4.96
C LEU A 47 4.15 -2.02 3.71
N ILE A 48 3.27 -2.35 2.78
CA ILE A 48 3.06 -1.59 1.55
C ILE A 48 1.61 -1.11 1.49
N LEU A 49 1.44 0.21 1.30
CA LEU A 49 0.16 0.82 0.95
C LEU A 49 0.17 1.03 -0.55
N LEU A 50 -0.75 0.43 -1.26
CA LEU A 50 -0.71 0.32 -2.72
C LEU A 50 -2.01 0.83 -3.33
N ASP A 51 -1.91 1.83 -4.20
CA ASP A 51 -3.06 2.33 -4.95
C ASP A 51 -3.47 1.32 -6.03
N GLN A 52 -4.77 1.20 -6.24
CA GLN A 52 -5.33 0.32 -7.27
C GLN A 52 -5.07 0.83 -8.68
N VAL A 53 -5.09 2.14 -8.88
CA VAL A 53 -4.92 2.76 -10.20
C VAL A 53 -3.62 3.53 -10.24
N LEU A 54 -2.68 3.04 -11.03
CA LEU A 54 -1.36 3.64 -11.23
C LEU A 54 -1.16 3.94 -12.71
N PRO A 55 -0.23 4.85 -13.06
CA PRO A 55 -0.11 5.28 -14.46
C PRO A 55 0.48 4.22 -15.40
N ASP A 56 1.21 3.24 -14.90
CA ASP A 56 1.90 2.24 -15.73
C ASP A 56 1.23 0.86 -15.69
N ILE A 57 1.02 0.30 -14.52
CA ILE A 57 0.37 -1.00 -14.33
C ILE A 57 -0.65 -0.89 -13.20
N SER A 58 -1.62 -1.79 -13.14
CA SER A 58 -2.63 -1.75 -12.08
C SER A 58 -2.04 -2.18 -10.73
N GLY A 59 -2.69 -1.76 -9.64
CA GLY A 59 -2.32 -2.18 -8.30
C GLY A 59 -2.40 -3.70 -8.14
N ASN A 60 -3.39 -4.35 -8.75
CA ASN A 60 -3.49 -5.81 -8.70
C ASN A 60 -2.32 -6.50 -9.41
N GLU A 61 -1.80 -5.93 -10.49
CA GLU A 61 -0.60 -6.46 -11.14
C GLU A 61 0.64 -6.32 -10.26
N VAL A 62 0.80 -5.16 -9.61
CA VAL A 62 1.87 -4.95 -8.62
C VAL A 62 1.76 -5.99 -7.52
N LEU A 63 0.57 -6.16 -6.97
CA LEU A 63 0.31 -7.11 -5.89
C LEU A 63 0.69 -8.53 -6.28
N ARG A 64 0.26 -8.99 -7.46
CA ARG A 64 0.61 -10.33 -7.95
C ARG A 64 2.10 -10.50 -8.09
N THR A 65 2.77 -9.50 -8.66
CA THR A 65 4.23 -9.52 -8.83
C THR A 65 4.94 -9.64 -7.49
N LEU A 66 4.50 -8.85 -6.50
CA LEU A 66 5.09 -8.91 -5.16
C LEU A 66 4.86 -10.27 -4.49
N LYS A 67 3.69 -10.86 -4.65
CA LYS A 67 3.36 -12.14 -4.03
C LYS A 67 4.02 -13.34 -4.71
N MET A 68 4.47 -13.18 -5.95
CA MET A 68 5.19 -14.22 -6.69
C MET A 68 6.70 -14.18 -6.49
N ASP A 69 7.22 -13.12 -5.85
CA ASP A 69 8.66 -12.96 -5.62
C ASP A 69 9.00 -13.33 -4.18
N SER A 70 9.95 -14.24 -4.00
CA SER A 70 10.35 -14.73 -2.67
C SER A 70 10.89 -13.63 -1.76
N HIS A 71 11.40 -12.53 -2.32
CA HIS A 71 11.93 -11.40 -1.54
C HIS A 71 10.84 -10.46 -1.02
N THR A 72 9.62 -10.50 -1.59
CA THR A 72 8.56 -9.57 -1.26
C THR A 72 7.25 -10.23 -0.85
N GLN A 73 7.11 -11.54 -1.06
CA GLN A 73 5.83 -12.24 -0.88
C GLN A 73 5.28 -12.17 0.55
N ARG A 74 6.14 -11.99 1.54
CA ARG A 74 5.72 -11.96 2.96
C ARG A 74 5.35 -10.55 3.44
N ILE A 75 5.65 -9.52 2.65
CA ILE A 75 5.34 -8.15 3.04
C ILE A 75 3.83 -7.96 2.96
N PRO A 76 3.16 -7.56 4.06
CA PRO A 76 1.73 -7.29 4.02
C PRO A 76 1.42 -6.10 3.12
N VAL A 77 0.40 -6.24 2.28
CA VAL A 77 -0.03 -5.20 1.33
C VAL A 77 -1.47 -4.82 1.65
N ILE A 78 -1.70 -3.52 1.82
CA ILE A 78 -3.03 -2.94 1.96
C ILE A 78 -3.30 -2.11 0.72
N ILE A 79 -4.40 -2.38 0.02
CA ILE A 79 -4.81 -1.60 -1.14
C ILE A 79 -5.56 -0.37 -0.68
N LEU A 80 -5.14 0.80 -1.19
CA LEU A 80 -5.87 2.07 -1.04
C LEU A 80 -6.50 2.41 -2.38
N SER A 81 -7.81 2.63 -2.42
CA SER A 81 -8.50 2.86 -3.69
C SER A 81 -9.70 3.77 -3.53
N ASN A 82 -10.03 4.49 -4.60
CA ASN A 82 -11.28 5.24 -4.72
C ASN A 82 -12.43 4.34 -5.17
N PHE A 83 -12.14 3.12 -5.59
CA PHE A 83 -13.11 2.22 -6.20
C PHE A 83 -13.62 1.21 -5.19
N SER A 84 -14.95 1.20 -5.00
CA SER A 84 -15.63 0.30 -4.07
C SER A 84 -16.24 -0.90 -4.77
N GLN A 85 -15.89 -1.15 -6.04
CA GLN A 85 -16.44 -2.26 -6.79
C GLN A 85 -16.06 -3.59 -6.13
N GLU A 86 -17.07 -4.38 -5.85
CA GLU A 86 -16.91 -5.66 -5.16
C GLU A 86 -15.92 -6.57 -5.87
N GLU A 87 -15.92 -6.57 -7.21
CA GLU A 87 -15.03 -7.40 -8.01
C GLU A 87 -13.56 -7.03 -7.80
N LEU A 88 -13.24 -5.73 -7.72
CA LEU A 88 -11.88 -5.27 -7.46
C LEU A 88 -11.41 -5.64 -6.06
N VAL A 89 -12.31 -5.55 -5.08
CA VAL A 89 -12.01 -5.93 -3.70
C VAL A 89 -11.72 -7.43 -3.64
N LYS A 90 -12.58 -8.25 -4.24
CA LYS A 90 -12.40 -9.71 -4.26
C LYS A 90 -11.10 -10.09 -4.95
N GLU A 91 -10.80 -9.48 -6.09
CA GLU A 91 -9.56 -9.75 -6.83
C GLU A 91 -8.34 -9.45 -5.97
N ALA A 92 -8.34 -8.29 -5.28
CA ALA A 92 -7.22 -7.90 -4.42
C ALA A 92 -7.02 -8.91 -3.28
N ILE A 93 -8.09 -9.29 -2.59
CA ILE A 93 -8.01 -10.25 -1.50
C ILE A 93 -7.54 -11.62 -2.01
N ASN A 94 -8.05 -12.07 -3.16
CA ASN A 94 -7.63 -13.34 -3.77
C ASN A 94 -6.17 -13.33 -4.17
N ASN A 95 -5.63 -12.17 -4.54
CA ASN A 95 -4.21 -12.01 -4.90
C ASN A 95 -3.31 -11.81 -3.67
N GLY A 96 -3.87 -11.83 -2.47
CA GLY A 96 -3.09 -11.81 -1.24
C GLY A 96 -3.01 -10.48 -0.52
N ALA A 97 -3.86 -9.50 -0.87
CA ALA A 97 -3.95 -8.26 -0.09
C ALA A 97 -4.48 -8.57 1.31
N MET A 98 -3.88 -7.93 2.30
CA MET A 98 -4.32 -8.08 3.69
C MET A 98 -5.61 -7.33 3.96
N ASP A 99 -5.78 -6.16 3.31
CA ASP A 99 -6.96 -5.31 3.49
C ASP A 99 -7.16 -4.45 2.25
N TYR A 100 -8.34 -3.88 2.14
CA TYR A 100 -8.73 -2.98 1.05
C TYR A 100 -9.44 -1.78 1.68
N ILE A 101 -8.85 -0.59 1.55
CA ILE A 101 -9.32 0.63 2.23
C ILE A 101 -9.72 1.67 1.17
N PHE A 102 -10.87 2.32 1.37
CA PHE A 102 -11.35 3.36 0.48
C PHE A 102 -10.70 4.70 0.85
N LYS A 103 -9.91 5.24 -0.07
CA LYS A 103 -9.04 6.41 0.13
C LYS A 103 -9.74 7.62 0.72
N TYR A 104 -10.93 7.93 0.23
CA TYR A 104 -11.65 9.14 0.63
C TYR A 104 -12.63 8.90 1.78
N GLN A 105 -12.66 7.70 2.33
CA GLN A 105 -13.53 7.35 3.45
C GLN A 105 -12.75 7.08 4.74
N VAL A 106 -11.42 7.07 4.65
CA VAL A 106 -10.57 6.78 5.81
C VAL A 106 -9.94 8.08 6.31
N GLU A 107 -10.04 8.33 7.62
CA GLU A 107 -9.32 9.43 8.25
C GLU A 107 -7.84 9.02 8.40
N PRO A 108 -6.88 9.98 8.35
CA PRO A 108 -5.46 9.64 8.49
C PRO A 108 -5.14 8.85 9.76
N GLN A 109 -5.76 9.19 10.88
CA GLN A 109 -5.56 8.48 12.14
C GLN A 109 -6.11 7.05 12.11
N ASP A 110 -7.19 6.80 11.36
CA ASP A 110 -7.75 5.46 11.20
C ASP A 110 -6.83 4.60 10.33
N LEU A 111 -6.24 5.21 9.30
CA LEU A 111 -5.24 4.53 8.48
C LEU A 111 -4.03 4.14 9.33
N VAL A 112 -3.54 5.04 10.18
CA VAL A 112 -2.44 4.74 11.09
C VAL A 112 -2.79 3.55 11.98
N SER A 113 -4.00 3.50 12.54
CA SER A 113 -4.45 2.40 13.37
C SER A 113 -4.46 1.08 12.62
N LYS A 114 -4.95 1.08 11.38
CA LYS A 114 -4.97 -0.14 10.55
C LYS A 114 -3.56 -0.61 10.20
N VAL A 115 -2.66 0.32 9.90
CA VAL A 115 -1.26 0.00 9.63
C VAL A 115 -0.60 -0.63 10.86
N LYS A 116 -0.80 -0.03 12.03
CA LYS A 116 -0.25 -0.56 13.29
C LYS A 116 -0.81 -1.94 13.61
N GLN A 117 -2.10 -2.17 13.39
CA GLN A 117 -2.69 -3.49 13.58
C GLN A 117 -2.06 -4.52 12.65
N ALA A 118 -1.86 -4.17 11.38
CA ALA A 118 -1.22 -5.06 10.40
C ALA A 118 0.23 -5.37 10.78
N LEU A 119 0.94 -4.40 11.35
CA LEU A 119 2.32 -4.55 11.81
C LEU A 119 2.41 -5.14 13.22
N LYS A 120 1.30 -5.28 13.90
CA LYS A 120 1.21 -5.81 15.27
C LYS A 120 2.00 -4.99 16.29
N ILE A 121 1.86 -3.70 16.19
CA ILE A 121 2.54 -2.75 17.10
C ILE A 121 1.56 -1.80 17.79
#